data_63c674940e11fd8d78d49d9995f049b5
#
_entry.id   63c674940e11fd8d78d49d9995f049b5
#
_cell.length_a   1.000
_cell.length_b   1.000
_cell.length_c   1.000
_cell.angle_alpha   90.00
_cell.angle_beta   90.00
_cell.angle_gamma   90.00
#
_symmetry.space_group_name_H-M   'P 1'
#
loop_
_entity.id
_entity.type
_entity.pdbx_description
1 polymer ?
#
loop_
_entity_poly.entity_id
_entity_poly.type
_entity_poly.pdbx_seq_one_letter_code
_entity_poly.pdbx_strand_id
1 'polypeptide(L)'
;MTKMVRSSIHGGAQYATATLDLVHGICSRLGACAADLKAQAIALSNARMRVAVLRTSTLQWCPEQNGMAALRAPVCESSGFGRSLHVHVEYLRLTDHAESARSQLHALAVQCERIADVLARAYGLYSEAEAKSRMATNRALQWAARVAPATMAKFTIAQALGGWLYGVVTEGNFSAAHALNAISWQQEGLMRAASAAIGLHDGQSPVPSGAYAIGGISSRATNLIQGDALTVESVDPHEPSVAPVSDKGGALANLRRLSAANADSTHGEYATIAISRYVDADGRRSWLVTIPGTDGNFDSPLGWEQNVELMSANAMQRRNADSARMVVEAMRQAGIGRDERVALIGHSQGGIIAATLASDYADEYRIEHIVTAGSPIANHPMGKGTWVTSIEMEDELVAALDGEVNPRSEQWLTIRGEVRNVADGSPADANGAVDDGTAAMTAVDQSHQGKYELTHDLAYHTAAYENALSLGSEALANHDSHFMATIHGDYMETTYWSGRMEHGKHDIEMDDTHTQ
;
A
#
# COMPACT_ATOMS: atom_id res chain seq x y z
N MET A 1 -0.70 16.77 -12.69
CA MET A 1 -1.31 16.28 -11.42
C MET A 1 -0.31 15.39 -10.74
N THR A 2 -0.01 15.68 -9.49
CA THR A 2 0.92 14.86 -8.71
C THR A 2 0.16 13.68 -8.09
N LYS A 3 0.69 12.47 -8.25
CA LYS A 3 0.13 11.27 -7.61
C LYS A 3 0.61 11.20 -6.17
N MET A 4 -0.34 11.04 -5.27
CA MET A 4 -0.13 11.01 -3.84
C MET A 4 -0.70 9.71 -3.27
N VAL A 5 -0.09 9.21 -2.20
CA VAL A 5 -0.57 8.01 -1.49
C VAL A 5 -1.02 8.38 -0.09
N ARG A 6 -2.19 7.89 0.27
CA ARG A 6 -2.77 7.94 1.60
C ARG A 6 -2.86 6.52 2.16
N SER A 7 -2.30 6.27 3.33
CA SER A 7 -2.22 4.92 3.88
C SER A 7 -3.08 4.72 5.11
N SER A 8 -3.45 3.47 5.36
CA SER A 8 -4.08 2.97 6.58
C SER A 8 -3.36 1.71 7.06
N ILE A 9 -3.41 1.44 8.36
CA ILE A 9 -2.71 0.32 9.01
C ILE A 9 -3.74 -0.67 9.54
N HIS A 10 -3.51 -1.97 9.30
CA HIS A 10 -4.41 -3.05 9.68
C HIS A 10 -3.63 -4.19 10.35
N GLY A 11 -4.09 -4.67 11.49
CA GLY A 11 -3.37 -5.69 12.27
C GLY A 11 -2.11 -5.13 12.95
N GLY A 12 -1.12 -5.99 13.21
CA GLY A 12 0.15 -5.62 13.84
C GLY A 12 0.06 -5.37 15.35
N ALA A 13 -1.12 -5.36 15.92
CA ALA A 13 -1.37 -5.29 17.36
C ALA A 13 -2.75 -5.86 17.70
N GLN A 14 -2.87 -6.43 18.88
CA GLN A 14 -4.16 -6.79 19.47
C GLN A 14 -4.59 -5.66 20.43
N TYR A 15 -5.34 -4.70 19.91
CA TYR A 15 -5.93 -3.69 20.77
C TYR A 15 -7.13 -4.27 21.54
N ALA A 16 -7.22 -3.99 22.84
CA ALA A 16 -8.42 -4.30 23.61
C ALA A 16 -9.62 -3.55 23.01
N THR A 17 -10.79 -4.18 22.96
CA THR A 17 -12.02 -3.56 22.45
C THR A 17 -12.29 -2.21 23.14
N ALA A 18 -12.04 -2.10 24.44
CA ALA A 18 -12.18 -0.85 25.19
C ALA A 18 -11.26 0.26 24.67
N THR A 19 -10.05 -0.07 24.18
CA THR A 19 -9.14 0.91 23.57
C THR A 19 -9.67 1.39 22.22
N LEU A 20 -10.14 0.48 21.38
CA LEU A 20 -10.74 0.82 20.09
C LEU A 20 -12.02 1.67 20.27
N ASP A 21 -12.87 1.32 21.23
CA ASP A 21 -14.08 2.10 21.58
C ASP A 21 -13.71 3.51 22.06
N LEU A 22 -12.66 3.63 22.87
CA LEU A 22 -12.16 4.93 23.33
C LEU A 22 -11.67 5.77 22.16
N VAL A 23 -10.84 5.22 21.28
CA VAL A 23 -10.31 5.95 20.11
C VAL A 23 -11.44 6.32 19.16
N HIS A 24 -12.40 5.43 18.91
CA HIS A 24 -13.61 5.74 18.13
C HIS A 24 -14.40 6.89 18.76
N GLY A 25 -14.58 6.88 20.09
CA GLY A 25 -15.24 7.95 20.83
C GLY A 25 -14.50 9.29 20.72
N ILE A 26 -13.16 9.28 20.69
CA ILE A 26 -12.35 10.49 20.49
C ILE A 26 -12.53 11.01 19.07
N CYS A 27 -12.43 10.18 18.05
CA CYS A 27 -12.64 10.56 16.66
C CYS A 27 -14.02 11.18 16.43
N SER A 28 -15.06 10.56 16.99
CA SER A 28 -16.43 11.06 16.91
C SER A 28 -16.57 12.45 17.55
N ARG A 29 -15.97 12.68 18.73
CA ARG A 29 -16.01 13.99 19.41
C ARG A 29 -15.24 15.06 18.64
N LEU A 30 -14.09 14.71 18.06
CA LEU A 30 -13.33 15.64 17.22
C LEU A 30 -14.12 16.03 15.97
N GLY A 31 -14.81 15.07 15.33
CA GLY A 31 -15.69 15.34 14.19
C GLY A 31 -16.86 16.27 14.56
N ALA A 32 -17.50 16.04 15.71
CA ALA A 32 -18.56 16.92 16.22
C ALA A 32 -18.03 18.33 16.51
N CYS A 33 -16.85 18.45 17.16
CA CYS A 33 -16.20 19.72 17.43
C CYS A 33 -15.89 20.48 16.12
N ALA A 34 -15.38 19.80 15.11
CA ALA A 34 -15.11 20.39 13.80
C ALA A 34 -16.39 20.94 13.14
N ALA A 35 -17.48 20.18 13.21
CA ALA A 35 -18.78 20.62 12.69
C ALA A 35 -19.30 21.88 13.41
N ASP A 36 -19.19 21.94 14.74
CA ASP A 36 -19.59 23.10 15.53
C ASP A 36 -18.73 24.33 15.20
N LEU A 37 -17.41 24.16 15.06
CA LEU A 37 -16.50 25.25 14.68
C LEU A 37 -16.80 25.78 13.26
N LYS A 38 -17.13 24.92 12.31
CA LYS A 38 -17.58 25.32 10.97
C LYS A 38 -18.90 26.09 11.01
N ALA A 39 -19.84 25.62 11.84
CA ALA A 39 -21.13 26.33 12.02
C ALA A 39 -20.92 27.73 12.60
N GLN A 40 -20.04 27.90 13.60
CA GLN A 40 -19.69 29.21 14.17
C GLN A 40 -18.97 30.10 13.14
N ALA A 41 -18.08 29.57 12.33
CA ALA A 41 -17.43 30.30 11.25
C ALA A 41 -18.44 30.82 10.22
N ILE A 42 -19.46 30.04 9.87
CA ILE A 42 -20.56 30.46 9.00
C ILE A 42 -21.41 31.56 9.69
N ALA A 43 -21.70 31.43 10.98
CA ALA A 43 -22.44 32.45 11.73
C ALA A 43 -21.70 33.78 11.76
N LEU A 44 -20.36 33.76 11.95
CA LEU A 44 -19.52 34.96 11.86
C LEU A 44 -19.53 35.59 10.47
N SER A 45 -19.47 34.78 9.40
CA SER A 45 -19.59 35.27 8.03
C SER A 45 -20.93 35.98 7.79
N ASN A 46 -22.04 35.42 8.29
CA ASN A 46 -23.35 36.02 8.20
C ASN A 46 -23.47 37.32 9.02
N ALA A 47 -22.87 37.35 10.22
CA ALA A 47 -22.81 38.55 11.03
C ALA A 47 -22.03 39.69 10.35
N ARG A 48 -20.89 39.34 9.75
CA ARG A 48 -20.03 40.25 8.96
C ARG A 48 -20.81 40.87 7.79
N MET A 49 -21.57 40.06 7.05
CA MET A 49 -22.41 40.55 5.97
C MET A 49 -23.48 41.54 6.47
N ARG A 50 -24.12 41.25 7.63
CA ARG A 50 -25.09 42.18 8.24
C ARG A 50 -24.42 43.50 8.63
N VAL A 51 -23.24 43.46 9.22
CA VAL A 51 -22.46 44.66 9.58
C VAL A 51 -22.11 45.48 8.33
N ALA A 52 -21.71 44.82 7.23
CA ALA A 52 -21.42 45.47 5.96
C ALA A 52 -22.65 46.19 5.36
N VAL A 53 -23.83 45.55 5.44
CA VAL A 53 -25.11 46.16 5.02
C VAL A 53 -25.47 47.36 5.89
N LEU A 54 -25.33 47.28 7.22
CA LEU A 54 -25.57 48.38 8.13
C LEU A 54 -24.64 49.57 7.83
N ARG A 55 -23.39 49.32 7.53
CA ARG A 55 -22.44 50.36 7.11
C ARG A 55 -22.90 51.10 5.85
N THR A 56 -23.35 50.38 4.82
CA THR A 56 -23.84 50.99 3.59
C THR A 56 -25.13 51.78 3.77
N SER A 57 -26.04 51.28 4.59
CA SER A 57 -27.31 51.98 4.88
C SER A 57 -27.08 53.27 5.69
N THR A 58 -26.11 53.27 6.62
CA THR A 58 -25.78 54.49 7.39
C THR A 58 -25.04 55.53 6.53
N LEU A 59 -24.26 55.11 5.53
CA LEU A 59 -23.61 56.01 4.57
C LEU A 59 -24.59 56.64 3.57
N GLN A 60 -25.69 55.99 3.22
CA GLN A 60 -26.74 56.52 2.35
C GLN A 60 -27.61 57.59 3.03
N TRP A 61 -27.61 57.63 4.37
CA TRP A 61 -28.47 58.53 5.13
C TRP A 61 -27.81 59.88 5.47
N CYS A 62 -26.55 60.13 5.10
CA CYS A 62 -25.89 61.42 5.28
C CYS A 62 -25.53 62.02 3.91
N PRO A 63 -26.48 62.66 3.20
CA PRO A 63 -26.11 63.53 2.11
C PRO A 63 -25.64 64.88 2.68
N GLU A 64 -24.44 65.28 2.28
CA GLU A 64 -23.83 66.59 2.52
C GLU A 64 -23.17 66.83 3.88
N GLN A 65 -21.86 66.57 3.93
CA GLN A 65 -20.86 67.59 4.26
C GLN A 65 -19.43 67.03 4.10
N ASN A 66 -18.75 67.64 3.18
CA ASN A 66 -17.29 67.74 3.04
C ASN A 66 -16.37 66.80 3.81
N GLY A 67 -15.84 65.78 3.17
CA GLY A 67 -14.40 65.56 3.11
C GLY A 67 -13.72 64.93 4.32
N MET A 68 -14.40 64.17 5.16
CA MET A 68 -13.84 63.12 6.03
C MET A 68 -14.98 62.26 6.53
N ALA A 69 -15.07 61.00 6.08
CA ALA A 69 -16.13 60.11 6.48
C ALA A 69 -15.88 59.57 7.91
N ALA A 70 -16.20 60.38 8.91
CA ALA A 70 -16.48 59.88 10.25
C ALA A 70 -17.85 59.20 10.20
N LEU A 71 -17.89 57.87 10.33
CA LEU A 71 -19.10 57.08 10.45
C LEU A 71 -19.86 57.52 11.74
N ARG A 72 -20.89 58.33 11.60
CA ARG A 72 -21.80 58.63 12.73
C ARG A 72 -22.83 57.51 12.83
N ALA A 73 -22.92 56.88 13.98
CA ALA A 73 -24.01 55.95 14.31
C ALA A 73 -25.36 56.70 14.29
N PRO A 74 -26.49 56.04 13.90
CA PRO A 74 -27.80 56.65 13.94
C PRO A 74 -28.12 57.05 15.37
N VAL A 75 -28.52 58.30 15.57
CA VAL A 75 -29.04 58.84 16.83
C VAL A 75 -30.45 58.30 17.01
N CYS A 76 -30.67 57.43 18.01
CA CYS A 76 -31.99 57.15 18.49
C CYS A 76 -32.43 58.36 19.33
N GLU A 77 -33.24 59.22 18.78
CA GLU A 77 -33.97 60.24 19.59
C GLU A 77 -35.02 59.56 20.44
N SER A 78 -34.70 59.30 21.71
CA SER A 78 -35.69 59.08 22.74
C SER A 78 -36.01 60.47 23.32
N SER A 79 -37.23 60.90 23.10
CA SER A 79 -37.79 62.11 23.69
C SER A 79 -37.77 62.05 25.23
N GLY A 80 -36.92 62.88 25.85
CA GLY A 80 -36.97 63.10 27.30
C GLY A 80 -35.62 62.92 27.99
N PHE A 81 -35.00 64.05 28.37
CA PHE A 81 -33.84 64.15 29.26
C PHE A 81 -32.68 63.23 28.88
N GLY A 82 -31.87 63.53 27.87
CA GLY A 82 -30.85 62.65 27.54
C GLY A 82 -29.61 63.32 26.99
N ARG A 83 -28.49 63.05 27.60
CA ARG A 83 -27.20 63.14 26.98
C ARG A 83 -27.19 62.21 25.76
N SER A 84 -27.00 62.70 24.54
CA SER A 84 -26.80 61.87 23.35
C SER A 84 -25.47 61.14 23.51
N LEU A 85 -25.54 59.85 23.71
CA LEU A 85 -24.39 58.98 23.70
C LEU A 85 -23.96 58.77 22.23
N HIS A 86 -22.91 59.43 21.80
CA HIS A 86 -22.29 59.16 20.51
C HIS A 86 -21.44 57.90 20.64
N VAL A 87 -21.93 56.79 20.16
CA VAL A 87 -21.16 55.55 20.08
C VAL A 87 -20.43 55.54 18.74
N HIS A 88 -19.11 55.63 18.79
CA HIS A 88 -18.29 55.48 17.61
C HIS A 88 -18.06 53.98 17.35
N VAL A 89 -18.56 53.44 16.24
CA VAL A 89 -18.37 52.04 15.85
C VAL A 89 -17.33 51.97 14.74
N GLU A 90 -16.20 51.35 15.04
CA GLU A 90 -15.15 51.09 14.05
C GLU A 90 -15.51 49.87 13.17
N TYR A 91 -16.43 50.01 12.24
CA TYR A 91 -16.96 48.94 11.40
C TYR A 91 -15.88 48.17 10.64
N LEU A 92 -14.81 48.81 10.20
CA LEU A 92 -13.71 48.14 9.49
C LEU A 92 -12.97 47.19 10.43
N ARG A 93 -12.58 47.66 11.61
CA ARG A 93 -11.94 46.81 12.62
C ARG A 93 -12.83 45.64 13.04
N LEU A 94 -14.13 45.88 13.20
CA LEU A 94 -15.09 44.82 13.56
C LEU A 94 -15.19 43.76 12.46
N THR A 95 -15.23 44.17 11.20
CA THR A 95 -15.27 43.24 10.07
C THR A 95 -13.95 42.47 9.89
N ASP A 96 -12.79 43.11 10.14
CA ASP A 96 -11.48 42.47 10.08
C ASP A 96 -11.29 41.45 11.22
N HIS A 97 -11.68 41.79 12.43
CA HIS A 97 -11.67 40.86 13.55
C HIS A 97 -12.62 39.67 13.33
N ALA A 98 -13.80 39.91 12.77
CA ALA A 98 -14.75 38.83 12.45
C ALA A 98 -14.18 37.89 11.37
N GLU A 99 -13.48 38.43 10.35
CA GLU A 99 -12.83 37.62 9.34
C GLU A 99 -11.66 36.83 9.90
N SER A 100 -10.83 37.44 10.74
CA SER A 100 -9.73 36.74 11.42
C SER A 100 -10.25 35.61 12.31
N ALA A 101 -11.27 35.85 13.11
CA ALA A 101 -11.90 34.84 13.96
C ALA A 101 -12.52 33.69 13.12
N ARG A 102 -13.23 34.05 12.02
CA ARG A 102 -13.77 33.05 11.08
C ARG A 102 -12.67 32.13 10.53
N SER A 103 -11.56 32.71 10.10
CA SER A 103 -10.41 31.99 9.55
C SER A 103 -9.78 31.05 10.60
N GLN A 104 -9.61 31.53 11.85
CA GLN A 104 -9.09 30.75 12.96
C GLN A 104 -10.01 29.58 13.32
N LEU A 105 -11.33 29.79 13.37
CA LEU A 105 -12.31 28.73 13.62
C LEU A 105 -12.28 27.66 12.52
N HIS A 106 -12.15 28.09 11.27
CA HIS A 106 -12.02 27.17 10.15
C HIS A 106 -10.74 26.34 10.24
N ALA A 107 -9.60 26.98 10.54
CA ALA A 107 -8.32 26.29 10.71
C ALA A 107 -8.37 25.26 11.86
N LEU A 108 -8.99 25.62 13.01
CA LEU A 108 -9.19 24.67 14.12
C LEU A 108 -10.09 23.50 13.73
N ALA A 109 -11.15 23.73 12.95
CA ALA A 109 -12.02 22.67 12.46
C ALA A 109 -11.24 21.66 11.60
N VAL A 110 -10.42 22.16 10.67
CA VAL A 110 -9.54 21.33 9.82
C VAL A 110 -8.56 20.53 10.68
N GLN A 111 -7.96 21.12 11.71
CA GLN A 111 -7.08 20.39 12.62
C GLN A 111 -7.80 19.28 13.39
N CYS A 112 -9.02 19.50 13.86
CA CYS A 112 -9.82 18.46 14.51
C CYS A 112 -10.11 17.30 13.57
N GLU A 113 -10.50 17.57 12.33
CA GLU A 113 -10.74 16.55 11.31
C GLU A 113 -9.46 15.77 10.99
N ARG A 114 -8.33 16.46 10.85
CA ARG A 114 -7.03 15.83 10.60
C ARG A 114 -6.62 14.86 11.72
N ILE A 115 -6.74 15.30 12.98
CA ILE A 115 -6.40 14.43 14.14
C ILE A 115 -7.33 13.21 14.16
N ALA A 116 -8.62 13.39 13.93
CA ALA A 116 -9.58 12.28 13.90
C ALA A 116 -9.22 11.27 12.79
N ASP A 117 -8.87 11.75 11.61
CA ASP A 117 -8.49 10.91 10.48
C ASP A 117 -7.18 10.14 10.73
N VAL A 118 -6.15 10.81 11.24
CA VAL A 118 -4.86 10.17 11.58
C VAL A 118 -5.06 9.07 12.62
N LEU A 119 -5.82 9.34 13.68
CA LEU A 119 -6.14 8.33 14.71
C LEU A 119 -6.91 7.15 14.11
N ALA A 120 -7.93 7.42 13.30
CA ALA A 120 -8.72 6.37 12.67
C ALA A 120 -7.88 5.46 11.77
N ARG A 121 -6.92 6.02 11.02
CA ARG A 121 -5.99 5.26 10.16
C ARG A 121 -4.93 4.52 10.94
N ALA A 122 -4.35 5.15 11.96
CA ALA A 122 -3.30 4.55 12.79
C ALA A 122 -3.79 3.34 13.58
N TYR A 123 -5.04 3.38 14.03
CA TYR A 123 -5.67 2.28 14.78
C TYR A 123 -6.55 1.36 13.92
N GLY A 124 -6.59 1.58 12.61
CA GLY A 124 -7.36 0.76 11.68
C GLY A 124 -8.86 0.78 11.92
N LEU A 125 -9.42 1.87 12.47
CA LEU A 125 -10.86 1.98 12.77
C LEU A 125 -11.73 1.94 11.51
N TYR A 126 -11.26 2.46 10.39
CA TYR A 126 -11.94 2.33 9.10
C TYR A 126 -11.98 0.87 8.61
N SER A 127 -11.03 0.08 9.05
CA SER A 127 -10.80 -1.25 8.53
C SER A 127 -11.85 -2.28 8.94
N GLU A 128 -12.48 -2.14 10.10
CA GLU A 128 -13.46 -3.15 10.54
C GLU A 128 -14.79 -3.04 9.79
N ALA A 129 -15.29 -1.82 9.60
CA ALA A 129 -16.48 -1.57 8.80
C ALA A 129 -16.21 -1.87 7.32
N GLU A 130 -15.04 -1.48 6.82
CA GLU A 130 -14.60 -1.69 5.44
C GLU A 130 -14.33 -3.17 5.16
N ALA A 131 -13.66 -3.90 6.05
CA ALA A 131 -13.46 -5.34 5.90
C ALA A 131 -14.78 -6.11 5.99
N LYS A 132 -15.70 -5.73 6.87
CA LYS A 132 -17.06 -6.31 6.91
C LYS A 132 -17.81 -6.03 5.63
N SER A 133 -17.72 -4.79 5.11
CA SER A 133 -18.31 -4.40 3.83
C SER A 133 -17.69 -5.16 2.66
N ARG A 134 -16.36 -5.24 2.57
CA ARG A 134 -15.64 -6.03 1.56
C ARG A 134 -15.99 -7.51 1.63
N MET A 135 -15.96 -8.12 2.80
CA MET A 135 -16.36 -9.53 2.95
C MET A 135 -17.82 -9.77 2.54
N ALA A 136 -18.73 -8.87 2.88
CA ALA A 136 -20.13 -8.97 2.46
C ALA A 136 -20.26 -8.81 0.95
N THR A 137 -19.56 -7.86 0.35
CA THR A 137 -19.51 -7.61 -1.08
C THR A 137 -18.89 -8.79 -1.83
N ASN A 138 -17.75 -9.31 -1.36
CA ASN A 138 -17.08 -10.47 -1.95
C ASN A 138 -17.98 -11.72 -1.92
N ARG A 139 -18.69 -11.96 -0.81
CA ARG A 139 -19.68 -13.05 -0.73
C ARG A 139 -20.84 -12.85 -1.70
N ALA A 140 -21.35 -11.62 -1.80
CA ALA A 140 -22.43 -11.30 -2.73
C ALA A 140 -21.99 -11.46 -4.19
N LEU A 141 -20.78 -11.00 -4.56
CA LEU A 141 -20.19 -11.17 -5.88
C LEU A 141 -19.94 -12.65 -6.21
N GLN A 142 -19.41 -13.40 -5.26
CA GLN A 142 -19.19 -14.83 -5.40
C GLN A 142 -20.50 -15.60 -5.62
N TRP A 143 -21.55 -15.23 -4.88
CA TRP A 143 -22.88 -15.80 -5.07
C TRP A 143 -23.46 -15.42 -6.44
N ALA A 144 -23.38 -14.14 -6.83
CA ALA A 144 -23.86 -13.65 -8.11
C ALA A 144 -23.13 -14.30 -9.29
N ALA A 145 -21.81 -14.50 -9.19
CA ALA A 145 -21.03 -15.20 -10.21
C ALA A 145 -21.40 -16.68 -10.35
N ARG A 146 -21.82 -17.34 -9.27
CA ARG A 146 -22.31 -18.73 -9.32
C ARG A 146 -23.69 -18.83 -9.96
N VAL A 147 -24.60 -17.89 -9.65
CA VAL A 147 -26.01 -17.94 -10.09
C VAL A 147 -26.20 -17.34 -11.48
N ALA A 148 -25.43 -16.30 -11.83
CA ALA A 148 -25.57 -15.55 -13.08
C ALA A 148 -24.20 -15.12 -13.65
N PRO A 149 -23.31 -16.06 -14.05
CA PRO A 149 -21.93 -15.74 -14.45
C PRO A 149 -21.88 -14.80 -15.66
N ALA A 150 -22.76 -14.97 -16.64
CA ALA A 150 -22.82 -14.10 -17.81
C ALA A 150 -23.24 -12.67 -17.48
N THR A 151 -24.09 -12.48 -16.47
CA THR A 151 -24.53 -11.15 -16.01
C THR A 151 -23.41 -10.47 -15.25
N MET A 152 -22.68 -11.21 -14.40
CA MET A 152 -21.50 -10.71 -13.68
C MET A 152 -20.39 -10.29 -14.64
N ALA A 153 -20.10 -11.11 -15.65
CA ALA A 153 -19.10 -10.76 -16.66
C ALA A 153 -19.48 -9.46 -17.40
N LYS A 154 -20.74 -9.30 -17.80
CA LYS A 154 -21.22 -8.06 -18.43
C LYS A 154 -21.13 -6.85 -17.51
N PHE A 155 -21.46 -7.01 -16.23
CA PHE A 155 -21.39 -5.95 -15.23
C PHE A 155 -19.93 -5.50 -15.00
N THR A 156 -19.01 -6.44 -14.83
CA THR A 156 -17.57 -6.15 -14.67
C THR A 156 -16.99 -5.45 -15.90
N ILE A 157 -17.34 -5.92 -17.12
CA ILE A 157 -16.93 -5.28 -18.38
C ILE A 157 -17.49 -3.86 -18.46
N ALA A 158 -18.76 -3.66 -18.11
CA ALA A 158 -19.39 -2.33 -18.15
C ALA A 158 -18.71 -1.34 -17.17
N GLN A 159 -18.31 -1.81 -15.98
CA GLN A 159 -17.58 -0.98 -15.03
C GLN A 159 -16.16 -0.67 -15.49
N ALA A 160 -15.43 -1.65 -16.02
CA ALA A 160 -14.09 -1.43 -16.59
C ALA A 160 -14.15 -0.43 -17.77
N LEU A 161 -15.15 -0.53 -18.65
CA LEU A 161 -15.40 0.45 -19.72
C LEU A 161 -15.77 1.83 -19.17
N GLY A 162 -16.56 1.89 -18.10
CA GLY A 162 -16.89 3.15 -17.41
C GLY A 162 -15.65 3.84 -16.84
N GLY A 163 -14.78 3.09 -16.15
CA GLY A 163 -13.50 3.59 -15.65
C GLY A 163 -12.58 4.05 -16.79
N TRP A 164 -12.50 3.28 -17.86
CA TRP A 164 -11.73 3.63 -19.04
C TRP A 164 -12.21 4.93 -19.69
N LEU A 165 -13.54 5.09 -19.88
CA LEU A 165 -14.15 6.32 -20.39
C LEU A 165 -13.89 7.51 -19.46
N TYR A 166 -13.94 7.30 -18.15
CA TYR A 166 -13.61 8.32 -17.16
C TYR A 166 -12.17 8.82 -17.35
N GLY A 167 -11.19 7.93 -17.50
CA GLY A 167 -9.80 8.28 -17.77
C GLY A 167 -9.63 9.09 -19.06
N VAL A 168 -10.34 8.71 -20.14
CA VAL A 168 -10.34 9.46 -21.41
C VAL A 168 -10.90 10.86 -21.24
N VAL A 169 -11.97 11.02 -20.46
CA VAL A 169 -12.62 12.33 -20.26
C VAL A 169 -11.82 13.24 -19.34
N THR A 170 -11.17 12.68 -18.32
CA THR A 170 -10.46 13.48 -17.28
C THR A 170 -8.99 13.75 -17.62
N GLU A 171 -8.32 12.79 -18.27
CA GLU A 171 -6.87 12.86 -18.53
C GLU A 171 -6.53 12.93 -20.03
N GLY A 172 -7.51 12.76 -20.90
CA GLY A 172 -7.31 12.76 -22.36
C GLY A 172 -6.53 11.56 -22.91
N ASN A 173 -6.26 10.54 -22.07
CA ASN A 173 -5.45 9.38 -22.40
C ASN A 173 -6.21 8.07 -22.18
N PHE A 174 -5.97 7.09 -23.07
CA PHE A 174 -6.44 5.72 -22.91
C PHE A 174 -5.56 4.98 -21.89
N SER A 175 -6.02 4.88 -20.65
CA SER A 175 -5.30 4.19 -19.59
C SER A 175 -6.05 2.95 -19.10
N ALA A 176 -5.40 1.80 -19.12
CA ALA A 176 -5.91 0.58 -18.51
C ALA A 176 -6.04 0.70 -16.98
N ALA A 177 -5.28 1.60 -16.37
CA ALA A 177 -5.30 1.82 -14.93
C ALA A 177 -6.68 2.27 -14.43
N HIS A 178 -7.36 3.18 -15.13
CA HIS A 178 -8.72 3.61 -14.76
C HIS A 178 -9.77 2.49 -14.91
N ALA A 179 -9.59 1.60 -15.90
CA ALA A 179 -10.45 0.44 -16.04
C ALA A 179 -10.25 -0.55 -14.88
N LEU A 180 -9.01 -0.79 -14.49
CA LEU A 180 -8.65 -1.66 -13.36
C LEU A 180 -9.10 -1.05 -12.03
N ASN A 181 -8.93 0.26 -11.83
CA ASN A 181 -9.39 0.96 -10.64
C ASN A 181 -10.91 0.89 -10.46
N ALA A 182 -11.67 0.98 -11.55
CA ALA A 182 -13.13 0.88 -11.49
C ALA A 182 -13.64 -0.49 -10.99
N ILE A 183 -12.82 -1.54 -11.13
CA ILE A 183 -13.13 -2.91 -10.67
C ILE A 183 -12.31 -3.33 -9.43
N SER A 184 -11.39 -2.50 -8.95
CA SER A 184 -10.46 -2.83 -7.86
C SER A 184 -11.16 -3.31 -6.59
N TRP A 185 -12.23 -2.66 -6.18
CA TRP A 185 -13.01 -3.02 -5.00
C TRP A 185 -13.70 -4.40 -5.06
N GLN A 186 -13.76 -5.02 -6.25
CA GLN A 186 -14.37 -6.33 -6.49
C GLN A 186 -13.35 -7.46 -6.70
N GLN A 187 -12.05 -7.12 -6.77
CA GLN A 187 -11.00 -8.04 -7.24
C GLN A 187 -10.95 -9.35 -6.46
N GLU A 188 -10.91 -9.30 -5.13
CA GLU A 188 -10.90 -10.49 -4.28
C GLU A 188 -12.12 -11.39 -4.53
N GLY A 189 -13.33 -10.79 -4.62
CA GLY A 189 -14.56 -11.52 -4.93
C GLY A 189 -14.59 -12.11 -6.33
N LEU A 190 -14.05 -11.39 -7.32
CA LEU A 190 -13.98 -11.85 -8.70
C LEU A 190 -12.98 -12.99 -8.89
N MET A 191 -11.81 -12.94 -8.22
CA MET A 191 -10.83 -14.03 -8.27
C MET A 191 -11.37 -15.30 -7.62
N ARG A 192 -12.06 -15.19 -6.49
CA ARG A 192 -12.78 -16.31 -5.88
C ARG A 192 -13.87 -16.88 -6.79
N ALA A 193 -14.62 -16.01 -7.46
CA ALA A 193 -15.68 -16.41 -8.37
C ALA A 193 -15.12 -17.12 -9.61
N ALA A 194 -14.02 -16.61 -10.18
CA ALA A 194 -13.34 -17.23 -11.32
C ALA A 194 -12.83 -18.64 -10.96
N SER A 195 -12.17 -18.79 -9.82
CA SER A 195 -11.67 -20.09 -9.34
C SER A 195 -12.81 -21.09 -9.08
N ALA A 196 -13.93 -20.63 -8.51
CA ALA A 196 -15.11 -21.46 -8.30
C ALA A 196 -15.78 -21.89 -9.61
N ALA A 197 -15.74 -21.04 -10.67
CA ALA A 197 -16.32 -21.35 -11.98
C ALA A 197 -15.54 -22.45 -12.74
N ILE A 198 -14.25 -22.61 -12.46
CA ILE A 198 -13.39 -23.67 -13.02
C ILE A 198 -13.68 -25.04 -12.37
N GLY A 199 -14.61 -25.12 -11.42
CA GLY A 199 -15.09 -26.38 -10.83
C GLY A 199 -14.18 -27.00 -9.76
N LEU A 200 -13.29 -26.20 -9.19
CA LEU A 200 -12.34 -26.64 -8.17
C LEU A 200 -12.95 -26.40 -6.79
N HIS A 201 -13.61 -27.43 -6.25
CA HIS A 201 -14.30 -27.39 -4.97
C HIS A 201 -13.59 -28.30 -3.96
N ASP A 202 -12.80 -27.71 -3.09
CA ASP A 202 -12.55 -28.25 -1.76
C ASP A 202 -12.79 -27.13 -0.76
N GLY A 203 -13.78 -27.29 0.06
CA GLY A 203 -14.41 -26.48 1.10
C GLY A 203 -13.66 -25.34 1.80
N GLN A 204 -12.44 -25.01 1.44
CA GLN A 204 -11.66 -23.94 2.03
C GLN A 204 -11.29 -22.87 0.99
N SER A 205 -10.36 -22.40 0.56
CA SER A 205 -10.16 -21.30 -0.38
C SER A 205 -10.11 -21.77 -1.84
N PRO A 206 -10.98 -21.30 -2.73
CA PRO A 206 -11.02 -21.78 -4.11
C PRO A 206 -9.80 -21.38 -4.96
N VAL A 207 -9.11 -20.26 -4.65
CA VAL A 207 -7.95 -19.80 -5.42
C VAL A 207 -6.75 -20.72 -5.26
N PRO A 208 -6.29 -21.10 -4.04
CA PRO A 208 -5.19 -22.05 -3.88
C PRO A 208 -5.45 -23.43 -4.48
N SER A 209 -6.71 -23.92 -4.41
CA SER A 209 -7.09 -25.20 -5.05
C SER A 209 -7.04 -25.11 -6.57
N GLY A 210 -7.47 -23.96 -7.14
CA GLY A 210 -7.33 -23.64 -8.56
C GLY A 210 -5.88 -23.59 -9.00
N ALA A 211 -5.06 -22.91 -8.24
CA ALA A 211 -3.63 -22.80 -8.47
C ALA A 211 -2.94 -24.18 -8.45
N TYR A 212 -3.33 -25.08 -7.53
CA TYR A 212 -2.82 -26.44 -7.47
C TYR A 212 -3.11 -27.24 -8.77
N ALA A 213 -4.33 -27.18 -9.26
CA ALA A 213 -4.71 -27.94 -10.46
C ALA A 213 -4.05 -27.39 -11.74
N ILE A 214 -4.00 -26.06 -11.87
CA ILE A 214 -3.39 -25.38 -13.02
C ILE A 214 -1.87 -25.50 -12.98
N GLY A 215 -1.25 -25.32 -11.81
CA GLY A 215 0.19 -25.38 -11.60
C GLY A 215 0.79 -26.72 -12.02
N GLY A 216 0.11 -27.85 -11.75
CA GLY A 216 0.58 -29.17 -12.18
C GLY A 216 0.57 -29.37 -13.71
N ILE A 217 -0.23 -28.60 -14.45
CA ILE A 217 -0.21 -28.61 -15.92
C ILE A 217 0.84 -27.60 -16.43
N SER A 218 0.92 -26.45 -15.78
CA SER A 218 1.83 -25.37 -16.13
C SER A 218 3.29 -25.82 -15.97
N SER A 219 3.67 -26.39 -14.83
CA SER A 219 5.06 -26.82 -14.59
C SER A 219 5.54 -27.87 -15.60
N ARG A 220 4.66 -28.80 -16.01
CA ARG A 220 5.04 -29.78 -17.06
C ARG A 220 5.27 -29.12 -18.41
N ALA A 221 4.44 -28.14 -18.78
CA ALA A 221 4.62 -27.41 -20.03
C ALA A 221 5.88 -26.54 -19.98
N THR A 222 6.13 -25.90 -18.87
CA THR A 222 7.30 -25.03 -18.63
C THR A 222 8.60 -25.85 -18.68
N ASN A 223 8.66 -26.99 -17.99
CA ASN A 223 9.83 -27.86 -17.99
C ASN A 223 10.15 -28.41 -19.40
N LEU A 224 9.13 -28.62 -20.24
CA LEU A 224 9.35 -29.00 -21.64
C LEU A 224 9.96 -27.86 -22.48
N ILE A 225 9.75 -26.63 -22.10
CA ILE A 225 10.13 -25.43 -22.87
C ILE A 225 11.43 -24.83 -22.32
N GLN A 226 11.52 -24.62 -21.00
CA GLN A 226 12.66 -23.96 -20.34
C GLN A 226 13.74 -24.95 -19.86
N GLY A 227 13.37 -26.21 -19.69
CA GLY A 227 14.21 -27.23 -19.03
C GLY A 227 13.79 -27.45 -17.58
N ASP A 228 14.39 -28.46 -16.95
CA ASP A 228 14.10 -28.93 -15.59
C ASP A 228 15.31 -28.83 -14.65
N ALA A 229 16.47 -28.41 -15.17
CA ALA A 229 17.68 -28.18 -14.40
C ALA A 229 17.83 -26.72 -13.99
N LEU A 230 17.85 -26.48 -12.68
CA LEU A 230 18.08 -25.16 -12.09
C LEU A 230 19.57 -25.03 -11.74
N THR A 231 20.23 -24.02 -12.29
CA THR A 231 21.57 -23.58 -11.90
C THR A 231 21.48 -22.27 -11.11
N VAL A 232 22.17 -22.20 -9.97
CA VAL A 232 22.25 -21.00 -9.13
C VAL A 232 23.72 -20.69 -8.87
N GLU A 233 24.13 -19.49 -9.24
CA GLU A 233 25.52 -19.05 -9.16
C GLU A 233 25.65 -17.70 -8.48
N SER A 234 26.77 -17.50 -7.75
CA SER A 234 27.14 -16.17 -7.24
C SER A 234 27.61 -15.32 -8.41
N VAL A 235 27.09 -14.09 -8.48
CA VAL A 235 27.41 -13.13 -9.53
C VAL A 235 27.91 -11.82 -8.92
N ASP A 236 28.82 -11.16 -9.63
CA ASP A 236 29.26 -9.80 -9.34
C ASP A 236 28.48 -8.84 -10.25
N PRO A 237 27.50 -8.07 -9.73
CA PRO A 237 26.74 -7.17 -10.56
C PRO A 237 27.61 -6.02 -11.08
N HIS A 238 27.28 -5.49 -12.24
CA HIS A 238 27.98 -4.35 -12.82
C HIS A 238 27.98 -3.14 -11.88
N GLU A 239 26.83 -2.90 -11.22
CA GLU A 239 26.68 -1.91 -10.15
C GLU A 239 25.97 -2.55 -8.94
N PRO A 240 26.56 -2.51 -7.72
CA PRO A 240 25.89 -3.02 -6.53
C PRO A 240 24.59 -2.24 -6.26
N SER A 241 23.45 -2.93 -6.34
CA SER A 241 22.12 -2.32 -6.18
C SER A 241 21.66 -2.24 -4.71
N VAL A 242 22.33 -2.99 -3.80
CA VAL A 242 21.93 -3.11 -2.39
C VAL A 242 22.97 -2.47 -1.49
N ALA A 243 22.52 -1.53 -0.65
CA ALA A 243 23.32 -0.84 0.36
C ALA A 243 23.03 -1.41 1.78
N PRO A 244 23.89 -1.16 2.78
CA PRO A 244 23.60 -1.49 4.18
C PRO A 244 22.25 -0.89 4.61
N VAL A 245 21.47 -1.67 5.37
CA VAL A 245 20.12 -1.29 5.80
C VAL A 245 20.15 -0.80 7.24
N SER A 246 19.63 0.40 7.47
CA SER A 246 19.46 1.01 8.80
C SER A 246 17.99 1.07 9.26
N ASP A 247 17.06 0.89 8.34
CA ASP A 247 15.61 0.88 8.58
C ASP A 247 14.88 0.14 7.45
N LYS A 248 13.59 -0.11 7.62
CA LYS A 248 12.77 -0.83 6.65
C LYS A 248 12.59 -0.03 5.33
N GLY A 249 12.60 1.29 5.39
CA GLY A 249 12.57 2.16 4.20
C GLY A 249 13.80 1.95 3.32
N GLY A 250 14.99 1.85 3.93
CA GLY A 250 16.23 1.48 3.23
C GLY A 250 16.17 0.10 2.58
N ALA A 251 15.53 -0.88 3.24
CA ALA A 251 15.31 -2.21 2.66
C ALA A 251 14.36 -2.15 1.44
N LEU A 252 13.29 -1.36 1.49
CA LEU A 252 12.40 -1.12 0.34
C LEU A 252 13.12 -0.40 -0.81
N ALA A 253 13.97 0.57 -0.50
CA ALA A 253 14.78 1.25 -1.50
C ALA A 253 15.78 0.29 -2.18
N ASN A 254 16.39 -0.63 -1.42
CA ASN A 254 17.23 -1.70 -1.97
C ASN A 254 16.45 -2.62 -2.89
N LEU A 255 15.27 -3.07 -2.47
CA LEU A 255 14.39 -3.91 -3.27
C LEU A 255 14.02 -3.23 -4.60
N ARG A 256 13.71 -1.92 -4.56
CA ARG A 256 13.41 -1.13 -5.75
C ARG A 256 14.60 -1.06 -6.72
N ARG A 257 15.81 -0.80 -6.21
CA ARG A 257 17.02 -0.77 -7.04
C ARG A 257 17.35 -2.13 -7.63
N LEU A 258 17.25 -3.19 -6.85
CA LEU A 258 17.47 -4.56 -7.32
C LEU A 258 16.44 -4.95 -8.39
N SER A 259 15.16 -4.61 -8.20
CA SER A 259 14.11 -4.85 -9.20
C SER A 259 14.36 -4.08 -10.50
N ALA A 260 14.85 -2.85 -10.42
CA ALA A 260 15.21 -2.06 -11.59
C ALA A 260 16.42 -2.67 -12.34
N ALA A 261 17.45 -3.15 -11.61
CA ALA A 261 18.60 -3.83 -12.21
C ALA A 261 18.19 -5.14 -12.91
N ASN A 262 17.28 -5.92 -12.31
CA ASN A 262 16.73 -7.14 -12.92
C ASN A 262 15.90 -6.87 -14.19
N ALA A 263 15.25 -5.72 -14.28
CA ALA A 263 14.48 -5.31 -15.45
C ALA A 263 15.37 -4.81 -16.61
N ASP A 264 16.61 -4.39 -16.32
CA ASP A 264 17.58 -3.99 -17.33
C ASP A 264 18.29 -5.22 -17.91
N SER A 265 17.77 -5.72 -19.02
CA SER A 265 18.32 -6.90 -19.70
C SER A 265 19.66 -6.65 -20.42
N THR A 266 20.18 -5.41 -20.43
CA THR A 266 21.41 -5.06 -21.18
C THR A 266 22.65 -5.75 -20.62
N HIS A 267 22.70 -6.07 -19.34
CA HIS A 267 23.83 -6.71 -18.66
C HIS A 267 23.57 -8.18 -18.28
N GLY A 268 22.38 -8.72 -18.57
CA GLY A 268 22.03 -10.12 -18.27
C GLY A 268 21.89 -10.42 -16.78
N GLU A 269 21.65 -9.40 -15.95
CA GLU A 269 21.55 -9.51 -14.48
C GLU A 269 20.15 -9.90 -13.98
N TYR A 270 19.27 -10.42 -14.85
CA TYR A 270 17.93 -10.88 -14.46
C TYR A 270 17.97 -12.13 -13.56
N ALA A 271 16.87 -12.46 -12.93
CA ALA A 271 16.73 -13.54 -11.95
C ALA A 271 17.81 -13.47 -10.86
N THR A 272 18.12 -12.26 -10.41
CA THR A 272 19.15 -12.02 -9.41
C THR A 272 18.54 -11.57 -8.09
N ILE A 273 18.92 -12.23 -7.00
CA ILE A 273 18.58 -11.86 -5.63
C ILE A 273 19.82 -11.37 -4.89
N ALA A 274 19.62 -10.63 -3.79
CA ALA A 274 20.73 -10.17 -2.96
C ALA A 274 20.60 -10.73 -1.54
N ILE A 275 21.72 -11.18 -0.95
CA ILE A 275 21.80 -11.70 0.41
C ILE A 275 22.82 -10.88 1.19
N SER A 276 22.33 -10.11 2.16
CA SER A 276 23.14 -9.27 3.05
C SER A 276 23.39 -9.97 4.37
N ARG A 277 24.63 -9.99 4.83
CA ARG A 277 25.06 -10.59 6.09
C ARG A 277 25.39 -9.52 7.12
N TYR A 278 24.88 -9.74 8.34
CA TYR A 278 25.16 -8.93 9.52
C TYR A 278 25.75 -9.80 10.63
N VAL A 279 26.58 -9.21 11.50
CA VAL A 279 27.21 -9.90 12.63
C VAL A 279 27.11 -9.05 13.87
N ASP A 280 26.56 -9.59 14.95
CA ASP A 280 26.48 -8.89 16.22
C ASP A 280 27.81 -8.95 17.03
N ALA A 281 27.85 -8.24 18.16
CA ALA A 281 29.01 -8.20 19.03
C ALA A 281 29.41 -9.58 19.63
N ASP A 282 28.46 -10.54 19.66
CA ASP A 282 28.69 -11.92 20.12
C ASP A 282 29.13 -12.84 18.97
N GLY A 283 29.28 -12.31 17.77
CA GLY A 283 29.63 -13.07 16.56
C GLY A 283 28.48 -13.87 15.95
N ARG A 284 27.23 -13.62 16.37
CA ARG A 284 26.05 -14.28 15.79
C ARG A 284 25.71 -13.63 14.48
N ARG A 285 25.42 -14.45 13.48
CA ARG A 285 25.06 -14.00 12.15
C ARG A 285 23.56 -13.80 12.02
N SER A 286 23.17 -12.79 11.25
CA SER A 286 21.81 -12.58 10.77
C SER A 286 21.81 -12.12 9.32
N TRP A 287 20.69 -12.31 8.63
CA TRP A 287 20.63 -12.21 7.19
C TRP A 287 19.40 -11.46 6.71
N LEU A 288 19.59 -10.68 5.64
CA LEU A 288 18.49 -10.07 4.88
C LEU A 288 18.57 -10.56 3.44
N VAL A 289 17.53 -11.26 2.99
CA VAL A 289 17.39 -11.70 1.60
C VAL A 289 16.42 -10.77 0.88
N THR A 290 16.87 -10.13 -0.19
CA THR A 290 16.09 -9.21 -1.02
C THR A 290 15.73 -9.89 -2.33
N ILE A 291 14.43 -10.03 -2.62
CA ILE A 291 13.91 -10.86 -3.71
C ILE A 291 13.06 -9.96 -4.64
N PRO A 292 13.48 -9.71 -5.89
CA PRO A 292 12.71 -8.93 -6.85
C PRO A 292 11.44 -9.65 -7.28
N GLY A 293 10.61 -8.99 -8.07
CA GLY A 293 9.42 -9.58 -8.68
C GLY A 293 9.75 -10.43 -9.92
N THR A 294 8.67 -10.85 -10.60
CA THR A 294 8.73 -11.58 -11.86
C THR A 294 9.51 -10.79 -12.91
N ASP A 295 10.43 -11.46 -13.59
CA ASP A 295 11.05 -10.96 -14.81
C ASP A 295 10.46 -11.63 -16.06
N GLY A 296 10.75 -11.11 -17.24
CA GLY A 296 10.18 -11.59 -18.49
C GLY A 296 11.09 -12.53 -19.28
N ASN A 297 12.20 -13.02 -18.70
CA ASN A 297 13.18 -13.79 -19.42
C ASN A 297 12.80 -15.27 -19.45
N PHE A 298 13.09 -15.90 -20.59
CA PHE A 298 12.61 -17.24 -20.91
C PHE A 298 13.23 -18.33 -20.03
N ASP A 299 14.50 -18.20 -19.68
CA ASP A 299 15.26 -19.15 -18.85
C ASP A 299 15.34 -18.72 -17.37
N SER A 300 14.50 -17.77 -16.98
CA SER A 300 14.44 -17.28 -15.61
C SER A 300 13.59 -18.18 -14.72
N PRO A 301 14.08 -18.59 -13.54
CA PRO A 301 13.24 -19.21 -12.52
C PRO A 301 12.26 -18.23 -11.88
N LEU A 302 12.34 -16.91 -12.16
CA LEU A 302 11.36 -15.91 -11.74
C LEU A 302 10.31 -15.63 -12.83
N GLY A 303 9.95 -16.63 -13.63
CA GLY A 303 8.95 -16.55 -14.67
C GLY A 303 7.50 -16.41 -14.15
N TRP A 304 6.56 -16.05 -15.04
CA TRP A 304 5.13 -15.85 -14.70
C TRP A 304 4.43 -17.13 -14.21
N GLU A 305 4.82 -18.29 -14.73
CA GLU A 305 4.25 -19.60 -14.41
C GLU A 305 4.47 -19.97 -12.94
N GLN A 306 5.59 -19.54 -12.37
CA GLN A 306 5.95 -19.80 -10.98
C GLN A 306 4.97 -19.15 -9.99
N ASN A 307 4.31 -18.06 -10.36
CA ASN A 307 3.28 -17.43 -9.51
C ASN A 307 2.13 -18.39 -9.20
N VAL A 308 1.72 -19.22 -10.16
CA VAL A 308 0.64 -20.18 -9.98
C VAL A 308 1.05 -21.29 -9.01
N GLU A 309 2.29 -21.78 -9.14
CA GLU A 309 2.82 -22.83 -8.25
C GLU A 309 2.99 -22.35 -6.82
N LEU A 310 3.52 -21.14 -6.64
CA LEU A 310 3.69 -20.50 -5.34
C LEU A 310 2.36 -20.21 -4.63
N MET A 311 1.27 -19.98 -5.36
CA MET A 311 -0.06 -19.74 -4.79
C MET A 311 -0.86 -21.04 -4.52
N SER A 312 -0.29 -22.20 -4.81
CA SER A 312 -0.94 -23.49 -4.63
C SER A 312 -1.31 -23.79 -3.18
N ALA A 313 -2.41 -24.51 -2.98
CA ALA A 313 -2.77 -25.07 -1.67
C ALA A 313 -1.79 -26.15 -1.18
N ASN A 314 -1.01 -26.75 -2.08
CA ASN A 314 -0.11 -27.87 -1.79
C ASN A 314 1.31 -27.35 -1.47
N ALA A 315 1.79 -27.57 -0.25
CA ALA A 315 3.12 -27.17 0.19
C ALA A 315 4.24 -27.79 -0.67
N MET A 316 4.10 -29.03 -1.13
CA MET A 316 5.12 -29.67 -1.98
C MET A 316 5.21 -28.98 -3.35
N GLN A 317 4.10 -28.51 -3.91
CA GLN A 317 4.11 -27.77 -5.16
C GLN A 317 4.76 -26.40 -4.97
N ARG A 318 4.44 -25.68 -3.89
CA ARG A 318 5.09 -24.41 -3.56
C ARG A 318 6.60 -24.58 -3.35
N ARG A 319 7.02 -25.62 -2.63
CA ARG A 319 8.45 -25.93 -2.44
C ARG A 319 9.17 -26.30 -3.74
N ASN A 320 8.47 -26.92 -4.69
CA ASN A 320 9.02 -27.35 -5.96
C ASN A 320 9.03 -26.25 -7.03
N ALA A 321 8.39 -25.11 -6.79
CA ALA A 321 8.47 -23.96 -7.67
C ALA A 321 9.95 -23.53 -7.86
N ASP A 322 10.40 -23.41 -9.11
CA ASP A 322 11.80 -23.14 -9.42
C ASP A 322 12.29 -21.84 -8.80
N SER A 323 11.41 -20.86 -8.67
CA SER A 323 11.68 -19.60 -7.97
C SER A 323 11.97 -19.80 -6.48
N ALA A 324 11.21 -20.64 -5.79
CA ALA A 324 11.46 -20.97 -4.38
C ALA A 324 12.76 -21.77 -4.24
N ARG A 325 12.97 -22.77 -5.11
CA ARG A 325 14.21 -23.59 -5.15
C ARG A 325 15.45 -22.75 -5.38
N MET A 326 15.38 -21.76 -6.27
CA MET A 326 16.45 -20.81 -6.53
C MET A 326 16.88 -20.06 -5.28
N VAL A 327 15.90 -19.45 -4.55
CA VAL A 327 16.21 -18.67 -3.35
C VAL A 327 16.76 -19.58 -2.24
N VAL A 328 16.19 -20.77 -2.05
CA VAL A 328 16.68 -21.76 -1.07
C VAL A 328 18.11 -22.19 -1.40
N GLU A 329 18.42 -22.48 -2.66
CA GLU A 329 19.77 -22.85 -3.09
C GLU A 329 20.77 -21.71 -2.90
N ALA A 330 20.40 -20.47 -3.23
CA ALA A 330 21.23 -19.29 -2.96
C ALA A 330 21.50 -19.11 -1.46
N MET A 331 20.48 -19.26 -0.61
CA MET A 331 20.61 -19.20 0.85
C MET A 331 21.55 -20.29 1.38
N ARG A 332 21.43 -21.51 0.85
CA ARG A 332 22.31 -22.64 1.20
C ARG A 332 23.76 -22.35 0.81
N GLN A 333 24.01 -21.86 -0.42
CA GLN A 333 25.37 -21.55 -0.92
C GLN A 333 25.97 -20.33 -0.20
N ALA A 334 25.16 -19.34 0.20
CA ALA A 334 25.59 -18.23 1.04
C ALA A 334 25.98 -18.66 2.47
N GLY A 335 25.66 -19.91 2.86
CA GLY A 335 26.02 -20.49 4.15
C GLY A 335 25.11 -20.06 5.30
N ILE A 336 23.83 -19.78 5.02
CA ILE A 336 22.82 -19.47 6.06
C ILE A 336 22.54 -20.74 6.86
N GLY A 337 22.82 -20.68 8.16
CA GLY A 337 22.60 -21.79 9.10
C GLY A 337 21.15 -21.84 9.59
N ARG A 338 20.69 -23.04 9.98
CA ARG A 338 19.32 -23.30 10.44
C ARG A 338 18.86 -22.40 11.59
N ASP A 339 19.75 -22.10 12.52
CA ASP A 339 19.43 -21.36 13.75
C ASP A 339 19.70 -19.85 13.60
N GLU A 340 20.20 -19.43 12.46
CA GLU A 340 20.50 -18.03 12.18
C GLU A 340 19.22 -17.27 11.81
N ARG A 341 19.13 -16.03 12.28
CA ARG A 341 17.97 -15.19 12.01
C ARG A 341 17.96 -14.73 10.56
N VAL A 342 16.84 -14.86 9.91
CA VAL A 342 16.64 -14.42 8.54
C VAL A 342 15.45 -13.50 8.44
N ALA A 343 15.63 -12.34 7.81
CA ALA A 343 14.55 -11.51 7.30
C ALA A 343 14.51 -11.63 5.78
N LEU A 344 13.31 -11.65 5.21
CA LEU A 344 13.10 -11.62 3.76
C LEU A 344 12.34 -10.37 3.38
N ILE A 345 12.70 -9.76 2.26
CA ILE A 345 11.91 -8.68 1.66
C ILE A 345 11.69 -8.98 0.18
N GLY A 346 10.44 -8.89 -0.27
CA GLY A 346 10.10 -9.24 -1.65
C GLY A 346 8.98 -8.41 -2.25
N HIS A 347 9.06 -8.22 -3.58
CA HIS A 347 8.05 -7.54 -4.38
C HIS A 347 7.31 -8.54 -5.25
N SER A 348 5.98 -8.42 -5.35
CA SER A 348 5.20 -9.25 -6.27
C SER A 348 5.49 -10.74 -6.03
N GLN A 349 5.99 -11.47 -7.03
CA GLN A 349 6.43 -12.86 -6.90
C GLN A 349 7.47 -13.06 -5.78
N GLY A 350 8.41 -12.12 -5.61
CA GLY A 350 9.42 -12.19 -4.55
C GLY A 350 8.81 -12.23 -3.15
N GLY A 351 7.68 -11.55 -2.94
CA GLY A 351 6.94 -11.64 -1.67
C GLY A 351 6.19 -12.97 -1.52
N ILE A 352 5.70 -13.57 -2.61
CA ILE A 352 5.10 -14.92 -2.54
C ILE A 352 6.17 -15.97 -2.22
N ILE A 353 7.37 -15.82 -2.80
CA ILE A 353 8.53 -16.66 -2.45
C ILE A 353 8.87 -16.51 -0.96
N ALA A 354 8.97 -15.27 -0.46
CA ALA A 354 9.25 -15.02 0.95
C ALA A 354 8.21 -15.69 1.87
N ALA A 355 6.92 -15.62 1.50
CA ALA A 355 5.83 -16.28 2.21
C ALA A 355 5.92 -17.81 2.15
N THR A 356 6.27 -18.36 0.98
CA THR A 356 6.51 -19.81 0.79
C THR A 356 7.67 -20.28 1.65
N LEU A 357 8.80 -19.57 1.67
CA LEU A 357 9.93 -19.95 2.51
C LEU A 357 9.57 -19.91 4.00
N ALA A 358 8.89 -18.88 4.44
CA ALA A 358 8.48 -18.72 5.84
C ALA A 358 7.46 -19.77 6.30
N SER A 359 6.60 -20.26 5.38
CA SER A 359 5.58 -21.28 5.70
C SER A 359 6.10 -22.70 5.55
N ASP A 360 6.80 -22.98 4.46
CA ASP A 360 7.08 -24.36 4.03
C ASP A 360 8.52 -24.82 4.28
N TYR A 361 9.45 -23.91 4.62
CA TYR A 361 10.86 -24.20 4.95
C TYR A 361 11.22 -23.83 6.40
N ALA A 362 10.22 -23.69 7.28
CA ALA A 362 10.42 -23.37 8.69
C ALA A 362 11.22 -24.45 9.46
N ASP A 363 11.34 -25.66 8.92
CA ASP A 363 12.18 -26.74 9.42
C ASP A 363 13.66 -26.63 8.99
N GLU A 364 13.96 -25.82 7.98
CA GLU A 364 15.30 -25.61 7.43
C GLU A 364 15.90 -24.23 7.80
N TYR A 365 15.07 -23.19 7.86
CA TYR A 365 15.49 -21.82 8.11
C TYR A 365 14.64 -21.14 9.20
N ARG A 366 15.28 -20.30 10.01
CA ARG A 366 14.63 -19.49 11.01
C ARG A 366 14.24 -18.13 10.43
N ILE A 367 13.12 -18.07 9.70
CA ILE A 367 12.62 -16.84 9.11
C ILE A 367 11.73 -16.12 10.12
N GLU A 368 12.27 -15.04 10.70
CA GLU A 368 11.61 -14.30 11.77
C GLU A 368 10.74 -13.15 11.26
N HIS A 369 11.10 -12.52 10.12
CA HIS A 369 10.33 -11.42 9.56
C HIS A 369 10.31 -11.47 8.04
N ILE A 370 9.12 -11.28 7.45
CA ILE A 370 8.98 -11.04 6.01
C ILE A 370 8.33 -9.69 5.77
N VAL A 371 8.82 -8.97 4.77
CA VAL A 371 8.24 -7.73 4.26
C VAL A 371 7.85 -7.97 2.81
N THR A 372 6.59 -7.75 2.48
CA THR A 372 6.09 -7.96 1.13
C THR A 372 5.46 -6.70 0.56
N ALA A 373 5.69 -6.43 -0.70
CA ALA A 373 5.11 -5.32 -1.44
C ALA A 373 4.33 -5.87 -2.64
N GLY A 374 3.03 -5.62 -2.69
CA GLY A 374 2.16 -6.03 -3.79
C GLY A 374 2.08 -7.54 -4.02
N SER A 375 2.03 -8.35 -2.96
CA SER A 375 2.12 -9.81 -3.06
C SER A 375 0.89 -10.51 -2.51
N PRO A 376 0.28 -11.46 -3.24
CA PRO A 376 -0.89 -12.23 -2.81
C PRO A 376 -0.47 -13.37 -1.87
N ILE A 377 -0.39 -13.09 -0.56
CA ILE A 377 0.15 -14.03 0.43
C ILE A 377 -0.82 -14.44 1.54
N ALA A 378 -2.06 -13.95 1.53
CA ALA A 378 -3.03 -14.17 2.62
C ALA A 378 -3.35 -15.67 2.88
N ASN A 379 -3.16 -16.51 1.88
CA ASN A 379 -3.40 -17.97 1.96
C ASN A 379 -2.21 -18.80 2.44
N HIS A 380 -1.04 -18.18 2.67
CA HIS A 380 0.13 -18.93 3.15
C HIS A 380 0.03 -19.19 4.65
N PRO A 381 0.21 -20.44 5.10
CA PRO A 381 0.11 -20.82 6.51
C PRO A 381 1.36 -20.41 7.29
N MET A 382 1.51 -19.12 7.61
CA MET A 382 2.66 -18.61 8.33
C MET A 382 2.88 -19.29 9.68
N GLY A 383 4.15 -19.58 9.99
CA GLY A 383 4.54 -20.08 11.29
C GLY A 383 4.29 -19.07 12.42
N LYS A 384 4.02 -19.56 13.64
CA LYS A 384 3.72 -18.68 14.81
C LYS A 384 4.86 -17.74 15.21
N GLY A 385 6.08 -17.98 14.72
CA GLY A 385 7.26 -17.16 15.02
C GLY A 385 7.60 -16.13 13.95
N THR A 386 6.95 -16.15 12.80
CA THR A 386 7.22 -15.25 11.69
C THR A 386 6.33 -14.02 11.75
N TRP A 387 6.95 -12.84 11.71
CA TRP A 387 6.25 -11.57 11.58
C TRP A 387 6.13 -11.19 10.10
N VAL A 388 4.99 -10.62 9.74
CA VAL A 388 4.66 -10.25 8.37
C VAL A 388 4.31 -8.76 8.31
N THR A 389 5.01 -8.01 7.48
CA THR A 389 4.61 -6.66 7.09
C THR A 389 4.23 -6.68 5.60
N SER A 390 2.94 -6.65 5.31
CA SER A 390 2.41 -6.54 3.95
C SER A 390 2.16 -5.08 3.58
N ILE A 391 2.63 -4.66 2.41
CA ILE A 391 2.36 -3.34 1.83
C ILE A 391 1.57 -3.56 0.55
N GLU A 392 0.35 -3.07 0.49
CA GLU A 392 -0.59 -3.28 -0.61
C GLU A 392 -1.18 -1.97 -1.07
N MET A 393 -1.46 -1.84 -2.36
CA MET A 393 -2.21 -0.71 -2.89
C MET A 393 -3.67 -1.14 -3.11
N GLU A 394 -4.64 -0.28 -2.74
CA GLU A 394 -6.06 -0.61 -2.91
C GLU A 394 -6.47 -0.77 -4.37
N ASP A 395 -5.80 -0.04 -5.25
CA ASP A 395 -6.04 -0.04 -6.70
C ASP A 395 -5.21 -1.10 -7.44
N GLU A 396 -4.54 -1.99 -6.70
CA GLU A 396 -3.64 -2.99 -7.23
C GLU A 396 -4.35 -4.34 -7.41
N LEU A 397 -4.25 -4.93 -8.62
CA LEU A 397 -4.84 -6.23 -8.89
C LEU A 397 -4.03 -7.38 -8.28
N VAL A 398 -2.70 -7.26 -8.20
CA VAL A 398 -1.81 -8.39 -7.91
C VAL A 398 -1.94 -8.87 -6.48
N ALA A 399 -1.93 -7.97 -5.48
CA ALA A 399 -2.09 -8.35 -4.07
C ALA A 399 -3.43 -9.06 -3.79
N ALA A 400 -4.46 -8.81 -4.60
CA ALA A 400 -5.78 -9.42 -4.47
C ALA A 400 -5.93 -10.78 -5.20
N LEU A 401 -4.89 -11.26 -5.87
CA LEU A 401 -4.96 -12.51 -6.66
C LEU A 401 -5.21 -13.77 -5.81
N ASP A 402 -4.86 -13.75 -4.53
CA ASP A 402 -5.15 -14.86 -3.61
C ASP A 402 -6.64 -14.95 -3.20
N GLY A 403 -7.42 -13.90 -3.46
CA GLY A 403 -8.86 -13.84 -3.18
C GLY A 403 -9.21 -13.80 -1.69
N GLU A 404 -8.26 -13.52 -0.81
CA GLU A 404 -8.44 -13.46 0.64
C GLU A 404 -7.94 -12.12 1.21
N VAL A 405 -8.44 -11.81 2.41
CA VAL A 405 -7.96 -10.65 3.18
C VAL A 405 -6.85 -11.13 4.10
N ASN A 406 -5.78 -10.37 4.19
CA ASN A 406 -4.67 -10.67 5.11
C ASN A 406 -5.16 -10.89 6.55
N PRO A 407 -4.58 -11.86 7.26
CA PRO A 407 -4.87 -12.09 8.67
C PRO A 407 -4.64 -10.84 9.51
N ARG A 408 -5.47 -10.65 10.52
CA ARG A 408 -5.31 -9.60 11.51
C ARG A 408 -4.81 -10.20 12.80
N SER A 409 -3.53 -10.12 13.01
CA SER A 409 -2.89 -10.60 14.24
C SER A 409 -1.82 -9.61 14.69
N GLU A 410 -1.27 -9.80 15.85
CA GLU A 410 -0.13 -9.03 16.33
C GLU A 410 1.09 -9.20 15.41
N GLN A 411 1.27 -10.38 14.85
CA GLN A 411 2.40 -10.73 13.99
C GLN A 411 2.17 -10.41 12.51
N TRP A 412 0.98 -9.96 12.12
CA TRP A 412 0.67 -9.60 10.75
C TRP A 412 0.12 -8.19 10.65
N LEU A 413 0.93 -7.30 10.10
CA LEU A 413 0.57 -5.91 9.83
C LEU A 413 0.41 -5.73 8.32
N THR A 414 -0.69 -5.10 7.91
CA THR A 414 -0.92 -4.71 6.52
C THR A 414 -1.00 -3.19 6.43
N ILE A 415 -0.17 -2.60 5.61
CA ILE A 415 -0.26 -1.20 5.17
C ILE A 415 -1.03 -1.19 3.86
N ARG A 416 -2.15 -0.45 3.81
CA ARG A 416 -2.93 -0.24 2.59
C ARG A 416 -2.80 1.20 2.13
N GLY A 417 -2.30 1.39 0.91
CA GLY A 417 -2.17 2.67 0.25
C GLY A 417 -3.30 2.90 -0.75
N GLU A 418 -3.90 4.09 -0.72
CA GLU A 418 -4.87 4.59 -1.70
C GLU A 418 -4.20 5.70 -2.52
N VAL A 419 -4.25 5.60 -3.86
CA VAL A 419 -3.70 6.64 -4.74
C VAL A 419 -4.72 7.75 -4.95
N ARG A 420 -4.26 8.99 -4.84
CA ARG A 420 -5.05 10.18 -5.12
C ARG A 420 -4.31 11.12 -6.06
N ASN A 421 -5.02 11.67 -7.03
CA ASN A 421 -4.51 12.70 -7.92
C ASN A 421 -4.76 14.08 -7.29
N VAL A 422 -3.70 14.80 -7.00
CA VAL A 422 -3.78 16.16 -6.41
C VAL A 422 -3.38 17.17 -7.48
N ALA A 423 -4.10 18.30 -7.53
CA ALA A 423 -3.79 19.36 -8.48
C ALA A 423 -2.40 19.94 -8.21
N ASP A 424 -1.63 20.19 -9.27
CA ASP A 424 -0.32 20.82 -9.14
C ASP A 424 -0.46 22.19 -8.47
N GLY A 425 0.39 22.45 -7.48
CA GLY A 425 0.37 23.70 -6.70
C GLY A 425 -0.43 23.62 -5.38
N SER A 426 -0.96 22.47 -5.00
CA SER A 426 -1.47 22.29 -3.64
C SER A 426 -0.36 22.47 -2.60
N PRO A 427 -0.61 23.14 -1.47
CA PRO A 427 0.43 23.39 -0.47
C PRO A 427 0.98 22.08 0.09
N ALA A 428 2.29 21.90 0.01
CA ALA A 428 3.00 20.81 0.65
C ALA A 428 3.60 21.29 1.98
N ASP A 429 3.66 20.40 2.96
CA ASP A 429 4.42 20.65 4.19
C ASP A 429 5.94 20.57 3.94
N ALA A 430 6.74 20.80 5.00
CA ALA A 430 8.21 20.78 4.93
C ALA A 430 8.79 19.39 4.53
N ASN A 431 7.99 18.34 4.56
CA ASN A 431 8.36 16.96 4.21
C ASN A 431 7.83 16.54 2.82
N GLY A 432 7.26 17.47 2.06
CA GLY A 432 6.69 17.18 0.75
C GLY A 432 5.30 16.53 0.79
N ALA A 433 4.69 16.37 1.98
CA ALA A 433 3.32 15.89 2.10
C ALA A 433 2.33 17.00 1.75
N VAL A 434 1.38 16.71 0.87
CA VAL A 434 0.32 17.64 0.50
C VAL A 434 -0.85 17.47 1.45
N ASP A 435 -1.27 18.58 2.06
CA ASP A 435 -2.44 18.63 2.91
C ASP A 435 -3.65 19.09 2.07
N ASP A 436 -4.55 18.17 1.76
CA ASP A 436 -5.84 18.47 1.11
C ASP A 436 -6.92 18.93 2.13
N GLY A 437 -6.49 19.16 3.37
CA GLY A 437 -7.37 19.53 4.49
C GLY A 437 -7.90 18.33 5.28
N THR A 438 -7.64 17.08 4.87
CA THR A 438 -8.13 15.89 5.56
C THR A 438 -7.02 15.02 6.15
N ALA A 439 -5.84 14.89 5.51
CA ALA A 439 -4.68 14.20 6.08
C ALA A 439 -3.43 14.37 5.21
N ALA A 440 -2.26 14.27 5.83
CA ALA A 440 -1.00 14.22 5.08
C ALA A 440 -0.97 13.02 4.14
N MET A 441 -0.59 13.27 2.88
CA MET A 441 -0.36 12.28 1.84
C MET A 441 1.11 12.36 1.40
N THR A 442 1.69 11.25 0.98
CA THR A 442 3.06 11.19 0.50
C THR A 442 3.08 11.16 -1.03
N ALA A 443 3.94 11.98 -1.65
CA ALA A 443 4.11 12.00 -3.09
C ALA A 443 4.78 10.73 -3.58
N VAL A 444 4.29 10.19 -4.70
CA VAL A 444 4.95 9.07 -5.39
C VAL A 444 6.16 9.61 -6.15
N ASP A 445 7.33 8.99 -5.95
CA ASP A 445 8.53 9.32 -6.72
C ASP A 445 8.36 8.92 -8.19
N GLN A 446 8.23 9.92 -9.05
CA GLN A 446 7.98 9.76 -10.49
C GLN A 446 9.24 9.63 -11.34
N SER A 447 10.42 9.58 -10.75
CA SER A 447 11.69 9.61 -11.48
C SER A 447 11.91 8.40 -12.41
N HIS A 448 11.13 7.33 -12.25
CA HIS A 448 11.26 6.07 -12.99
C HIS A 448 9.94 5.60 -13.61
N GLN A 449 8.96 6.48 -13.76
CA GLN A 449 7.63 6.12 -14.23
C GLN A 449 7.58 5.91 -15.73
N GLY A 450 7.22 4.69 -16.16
CA GLY A 450 6.89 4.38 -17.54
C GLY A 450 5.54 4.99 -17.95
N LYS A 451 5.24 5.01 -19.25
CA LYS A 451 3.97 5.57 -19.79
C LYS A 451 2.69 4.86 -19.33
N TYR A 452 2.80 3.69 -18.69
CA TYR A 452 1.67 2.85 -18.24
C TYR A 452 1.92 2.41 -16.81
N GLU A 453 1.56 3.29 -15.86
CA GLU A 453 1.71 3.00 -14.45
C GLU A 453 0.55 2.21 -13.91
N LEU A 454 0.84 0.97 -13.57
CA LEU A 454 0.04 0.23 -12.61
C LEU A 454 0.51 0.63 -11.20
N THR A 455 -0.40 0.75 -10.27
CA THR A 455 -0.12 0.99 -8.84
C THR A 455 0.68 -0.15 -8.18
N HIS A 456 1.04 -1.15 -8.97
CA HIS A 456 1.93 -2.27 -8.61
C HIS A 456 3.43 -1.90 -8.57
N ASP A 457 3.82 -0.73 -9.08
CA ASP A 457 5.20 -0.28 -9.01
C ASP A 457 5.64 -0.01 -7.56
N LEU A 458 6.87 -0.40 -7.22
CA LEU A 458 7.45 -0.24 -5.88
C LEU A 458 7.48 1.22 -5.38
N ALA A 459 7.44 2.21 -6.28
CA ALA A 459 7.34 3.62 -5.89
C ALA A 459 6.05 3.91 -5.10
N TYR A 460 4.94 3.28 -5.45
CA TYR A 460 3.68 3.43 -4.73
C TYR A 460 3.72 2.73 -3.36
N HIS A 461 4.30 1.53 -3.30
CA HIS A 461 4.46 0.79 -2.03
C HIS A 461 5.41 1.52 -1.07
N THR A 462 6.48 2.12 -1.60
CA THR A 462 7.40 2.95 -0.81
C THR A 462 6.66 4.17 -0.26
N ALA A 463 5.92 4.91 -1.12
CA ALA A 463 5.12 6.05 -0.68
C ALA A 463 4.04 5.65 0.34
N ALA A 464 3.43 4.47 0.19
CA ALA A 464 2.47 3.94 1.16
C ALA A 464 3.12 3.67 2.52
N TYR A 465 4.29 3.07 2.54
CA TYR A 465 5.04 2.83 3.78
C TYR A 465 5.46 4.15 4.45
N GLU A 466 6.01 5.10 3.70
CA GLU A 466 6.40 6.42 4.21
C GLU A 466 5.19 7.20 4.78
N ASN A 467 4.04 7.13 4.09
CA ASN A 467 2.82 7.73 4.60
C ASN A 467 2.34 7.05 5.89
N ALA A 468 2.41 5.72 5.97
CA ALA A 468 2.06 4.98 7.17
C ALA A 468 2.95 5.34 8.37
N LEU A 469 4.26 5.57 8.16
CA LEU A 469 5.18 6.05 9.21
C LEU A 469 4.71 7.39 9.81
N SER A 470 4.19 8.29 8.97
CA SER A 470 3.70 9.61 9.42
C SER A 470 2.48 9.53 10.34
N LEU A 471 1.79 8.39 10.40
CA LEU A 471 0.64 8.17 11.28
C LEU A 471 1.02 7.94 12.74
N GLY A 472 2.30 7.66 13.04
CA GLY A 472 2.78 7.39 14.40
C GLY A 472 2.15 6.14 15.04
N SER A 473 1.85 5.11 14.24
CA SER A 473 1.25 3.86 14.74
C SER A 473 2.24 3.06 15.57
N GLU A 474 1.86 2.70 16.79
CA GLU A 474 2.65 1.82 17.66
C GLU A 474 2.82 0.43 17.04
N ALA A 475 1.78 -0.10 16.40
CA ALA A 475 1.83 -1.37 15.70
C ALA A 475 2.91 -1.39 14.61
N LEU A 476 2.99 -0.32 13.80
CA LEU A 476 4.03 -0.20 12.77
C LEU A 476 5.42 -0.07 13.41
N ALA A 477 5.58 0.75 14.45
CA ALA A 477 6.84 0.92 15.14
C ALA A 477 7.36 -0.40 15.75
N ASN A 478 6.47 -1.24 16.28
CA ASN A 478 6.80 -2.56 16.80
C ASN A 478 7.26 -3.51 15.68
N HIS A 479 6.57 -3.49 14.52
CA HIS A 479 6.98 -4.27 13.35
C HIS A 479 8.32 -3.82 12.78
N ASP A 480 8.59 -2.51 12.75
CA ASP A 480 9.88 -1.96 12.30
C ASP A 480 11.00 -2.35 13.27
N SER A 481 10.76 -2.24 14.57
CA SER A 481 11.70 -2.65 15.61
C SER A 481 12.00 -4.15 15.54
N HIS A 482 11.00 -4.99 15.30
CA HIS A 482 11.19 -6.43 15.15
C HIS A 482 11.99 -6.77 13.89
N PHE A 483 11.71 -6.11 12.75
CA PHE A 483 12.49 -6.29 11.53
C PHE A 483 13.96 -5.93 11.76
N MET A 484 14.26 -4.79 12.36
CA MET A 484 15.63 -4.37 12.66
C MET A 484 16.30 -5.28 13.70
N ALA A 485 15.55 -5.80 14.68
CA ALA A 485 16.08 -6.77 15.64
C ALA A 485 16.41 -8.12 14.98
N THR A 486 15.73 -8.48 13.89
CA THR A 486 16.03 -9.70 13.13
C THR A 486 17.36 -9.60 12.40
N ILE A 487 17.68 -8.44 11.81
CA ILE A 487 18.93 -8.20 11.04
C ILE A 487 19.94 -7.36 11.85
N HIS A 488 19.97 -7.56 13.17
CA HIS A 488 20.83 -6.76 14.05
C HIS A 488 22.31 -7.10 13.88
N GLY A 489 23.17 -6.11 14.13
CA GLY A 489 24.62 -6.22 14.06
C GLY A 489 25.25 -5.32 13.01
N ASP A 490 26.58 -5.44 12.87
CA ASP A 490 27.32 -4.70 11.86
C ASP A 490 27.12 -5.35 10.49
N TYR A 491 26.89 -4.54 9.48
CA TYR A 491 26.85 -5.01 8.09
C TYR A 491 28.23 -5.50 7.67
N MET A 492 28.29 -6.69 7.08
CA MET A 492 29.53 -7.30 6.64
C MET A 492 29.70 -7.24 5.12
N GLU A 493 28.71 -7.75 4.38
CA GLU A 493 28.75 -7.84 2.94
C GLU A 493 27.36 -8.12 2.35
N THR A 494 27.21 -7.89 1.06
CA THR A 494 26.08 -8.39 0.26
C THR A 494 26.62 -9.24 -0.89
N THR A 495 26.09 -10.43 -1.05
CA THR A 495 26.34 -11.32 -2.17
C THR A 495 25.13 -11.37 -3.08
N TYR A 496 25.36 -11.51 -4.38
CA TYR A 496 24.31 -11.60 -5.38
C TYR A 496 24.30 -12.98 -6.00
N TRP A 497 23.10 -13.50 -6.26
CA TRP A 497 22.89 -14.86 -6.72
C TRP A 497 21.91 -14.85 -7.89
N SER A 498 22.30 -15.41 -9.02
CA SER A 498 21.47 -15.49 -10.22
C SER A 498 21.08 -16.93 -10.51
N GLY A 499 19.82 -17.12 -10.93
CA GLY A 499 19.29 -18.43 -11.32
C GLY A 499 19.09 -18.54 -12.83
N ARG A 500 19.29 -19.75 -13.36
CA ARG A 500 19.00 -20.07 -14.76
C ARG A 500 18.36 -21.46 -14.86
N MET A 501 17.38 -21.58 -15.76
CA MET A 501 16.75 -22.84 -16.12
C MET A 501 17.39 -23.39 -17.38
N GLU A 502 17.79 -24.66 -17.38
CA GLU A 502 18.42 -25.32 -18.49
C GLU A 502 17.80 -26.71 -18.71
N HIS A 503 17.90 -27.23 -19.93
CA HIS A 503 17.58 -28.62 -20.18
C HIS A 503 18.68 -29.51 -19.59
N GLY A 504 18.30 -30.37 -18.64
CA GLY A 504 19.23 -31.38 -18.09
C GLY A 504 19.85 -32.18 -19.21
N LYS A 505 21.17 -32.39 -19.16
CA LYS A 505 21.84 -33.30 -20.08
C LYS A 505 21.31 -34.72 -19.79
N HIS A 506 20.32 -35.17 -20.57
CA HIS A 506 20.09 -36.60 -20.69
C HIS A 506 21.32 -37.20 -21.35
N ASP A 507 22.18 -37.83 -20.57
CA ASP A 507 23.17 -38.78 -21.09
C ASP A 507 22.38 -39.91 -21.78
N ILE A 508 22.11 -39.73 -23.06
CA ILE A 508 21.74 -40.83 -23.92
C ILE A 508 23.02 -41.67 -24.04
N GLU A 509 23.30 -42.55 -23.07
CA GLU A 509 24.10 -43.72 -23.31
C GLU A 509 23.38 -44.51 -24.40
N MET A 510 23.77 -44.25 -25.63
CA MET A 510 23.49 -45.18 -26.72
C MET A 510 24.28 -46.42 -26.40
N ASP A 511 23.57 -47.42 -25.87
CA ASP A 511 24.10 -48.79 -25.74
C ASP A 511 24.41 -49.31 -27.15
N ASP A 512 25.67 -49.15 -27.55
CA ASP A 512 26.23 -49.65 -28.80
C ASP A 512 26.55 -51.15 -28.67
N THR A 513 25.61 -51.96 -28.20
CA THR A 513 25.73 -53.41 -28.17
C THR A 513 24.68 -54.06 -29.06
N HIS A 514 24.82 -53.91 -30.40
CA HIS A 514 24.33 -54.89 -31.34
C HIS A 514 25.12 -54.81 -32.65
N THR A 515 26.34 -55.42 -32.60
CA THR A 515 26.97 -55.98 -33.80
C THR A 515 27.85 -57.19 -33.41
N GLN A 516 27.29 -58.38 -33.44
CA GLN A 516 27.89 -59.61 -33.94
C GLN A 516 26.81 -60.63 -34.33
#